data_d2a2b41e6e6f47bb2507e7a9c887dd0f
#
_entry.id   d2a2b41e6e6f47bb2507e7a9c887dd0f
#
_cell.length_a   1.000
_cell.length_b   1.000
_cell.length_c   1.000
_cell.angle_alpha   90.00
_cell.angle_beta   90.00
_cell.angle_gamma   90.00
#
_symmetry.space_group_name_H-M   'P 1'
#
loop_
_entity.id
_entity.type
_entity.pdbx_description
1 polymer ?
#
loop_
_entity_poly.entity_id
_entity_poly.type
_entity_poly.pdbx_seq_one_letter_code
_entity_poly.pdbx_strand_id
1 'polypeptide(L)'
;EGPQGADNALTITDSVFGLTTDTSAATYSSSSKAQTAQNATITVNGLTVTRSSNEVDDLVPGLKLDLMAVTSSAVVLSVSRNTSTAKSAITNLVAAYNAFDATMKDLTAAQTSTGEAAPLKSDSAVRAIRDTVKAFLTSDSSTPGTNIASMSDMGITIQQDGKFKINSTTLGTAMTSYYDEITKLFSGDTDDQSSYSEASRGVAGDIVTKIDTYLSWDGLITLREASYKTSQTSITKSQEVLDAKMDKVEGRYTKQFSNMSKIMDEMKSMQSYLEQQLSNLPYNNKD
;
A
#
# COMPACT_ATOMS: atom_id res chain seq x y z
N GLU A 1 47.85 -1.77 15.25
CA GLU A 1 47.69 -0.32 15.02
C GLU A 1 47.13 0.31 16.29
N GLY A 2 47.73 1.43 16.73
CA GLY A 2 47.24 2.20 17.88
C GLY A 2 46.19 3.26 17.47
N PRO A 3 45.63 4.00 18.44
CA PRO A 3 44.77 5.13 18.14
C PRO A 3 45.43 6.15 17.21
N GLN A 4 44.65 6.83 16.37
CA GLN A 4 45.15 7.79 15.39
C GLN A 4 45.51 9.14 16.05
N GLY A 5 46.39 9.89 15.40
CA GLY A 5 46.78 11.24 15.79
C GLY A 5 48.16 11.35 16.46
N ALA A 6 48.71 12.56 16.44
CA ALA A 6 50.07 12.82 16.94
C ALA A 6 50.24 12.51 18.44
N ASP A 7 49.19 12.74 19.23
CA ASP A 7 49.23 12.50 20.69
C ASP A 7 49.18 11.01 21.05
N ASN A 8 48.87 10.15 20.08
CA ASN A 8 48.78 8.69 20.23
C ASN A 8 49.96 7.96 19.56
N ALA A 9 51.13 8.59 19.47
CA ALA A 9 52.33 7.98 18.95
C ALA A 9 52.66 6.70 19.74
N LEU A 10 52.84 5.56 19.05
CA LEU A 10 53.18 4.30 19.66
C LEU A 10 54.65 4.34 20.15
N THR A 11 54.82 4.27 21.46
CA THR A 11 56.15 4.13 22.07
C THR A 11 56.34 2.68 22.52
N ILE A 12 57.26 1.95 21.90
CA ILE A 12 57.64 0.60 22.32
C ILE A 12 58.96 0.72 23.08
N THR A 13 58.93 0.46 24.37
CA THR A 13 60.14 0.40 25.20
C THR A 13 60.40 -1.07 25.52
N ASP A 14 61.40 -1.68 24.92
CA ASP A 14 61.88 -3.04 25.24
C ASP A 14 63.29 -3.03 25.68
N SER A 15 63.51 -3.40 26.95
CA SER A 15 64.85 -3.50 27.56
C SER A 15 65.54 -4.86 27.29
N VAL A 16 64.81 -5.83 26.74
CA VAL A 16 65.28 -7.18 26.52
C VAL A 16 65.90 -7.37 25.13
N PHE A 17 65.35 -6.71 24.11
CA PHE A 17 65.78 -6.82 22.73
C PHE A 17 66.55 -5.59 22.21
N GLY A 18 66.78 -4.58 23.04
CA GLY A 18 67.52 -3.37 22.64
C GLY A 18 66.77 -2.52 21.59
N LEU A 19 65.45 -2.68 21.48
CA LEU A 19 64.57 -1.85 20.64
C LEU A 19 64.28 -0.57 21.41
N THR A 20 65.07 0.45 21.22
CA THR A 20 64.73 1.80 21.67
C THR A 20 64.02 2.48 20.53
N THR A 21 62.74 2.77 20.71
CA THR A 21 61.96 3.70 19.82
C THR A 21 62.15 5.13 20.32
N ASP A 22 63.36 5.60 20.32
CA ASP A 22 63.60 7.04 20.35
C ASP A 22 63.38 7.55 18.90
N THR A 23 62.50 8.41 18.71
CA THR A 23 62.22 9.03 17.41
C THR A 23 63.37 9.87 16.88
N SER A 24 64.41 10.10 17.70
CA SER A 24 65.63 10.80 17.33
C SER A 24 66.82 9.86 16.99
N ALA A 25 66.73 8.54 17.25
CA ALA A 25 67.77 7.57 17.00
C ALA A 25 67.24 6.28 16.35
N ALA A 26 66.62 6.42 15.19
CA ALA A 26 66.23 5.24 14.39
C ALA A 26 67.49 4.61 13.74
N THR A 27 68.19 3.75 14.46
CA THR A 27 69.03 2.71 13.84
C THR A 27 68.13 1.52 13.48
N TYR A 28 67.11 1.73 12.72
CA TYR A 28 66.46 0.67 12.01
C TYR A 28 66.97 0.64 10.58
N SER A 29 67.41 -0.52 10.17
CA SER A 29 67.91 -0.83 8.84
C SER A 29 67.07 -0.10 7.77
N SER A 30 67.74 0.45 6.80
CA SER A 30 67.39 1.40 5.76
C SER A 30 66.17 1.09 4.83
N SER A 31 65.29 0.21 5.25
CA SER A 31 64.10 -0.12 4.45
C SER A 31 62.74 0.12 5.17
N SER A 32 62.74 0.47 6.46
CA SER A 32 61.52 0.74 7.21
C SER A 32 61.51 2.22 7.61
N LYS A 33 60.89 3.09 6.83
CA LYS A 33 60.59 4.45 7.29
C LYS A 33 59.58 4.34 8.43
N ALA A 34 60.06 4.56 9.66
CA ALA A 34 59.16 4.76 10.79
C ALA A 34 58.28 5.99 10.48
N GLN A 35 57.04 5.78 10.24
CA GLN A 35 56.13 6.87 10.01
C GLN A 35 55.70 7.42 11.38
N THR A 36 56.06 8.67 11.65
CA THR A 36 55.61 9.37 12.85
C THR A 36 54.10 9.59 12.76
N ALA A 37 53.40 9.33 13.86
CA ALA A 37 51.98 9.64 13.94
C ALA A 37 51.76 11.14 13.72
N GLN A 38 50.85 11.48 12.84
CA GLN A 38 50.51 12.86 12.49
C GLN A 38 49.01 13.07 12.54
N ASN A 39 48.64 14.27 12.83
CA ASN A 39 47.24 14.68 12.74
C ASN A 39 46.84 14.90 11.28
N ALA A 40 45.60 14.60 10.95
CA ALA A 40 44.98 14.93 9.68
C ALA A 40 44.81 16.47 9.58
N THR A 41 45.25 17.05 8.48
CA THR A 41 45.10 18.50 8.22
C THR A 41 44.25 18.67 6.98
N ILE A 42 43.16 19.44 7.13
CA ILE A 42 42.15 19.69 6.07
C ILE A 42 42.02 21.20 5.90
N THR A 43 41.99 21.66 4.66
CA THR A 43 41.66 23.05 4.37
C THR A 43 40.27 23.10 3.74
N VAL A 44 39.32 23.76 4.41
CA VAL A 44 37.93 23.93 3.92
C VAL A 44 37.66 25.41 3.71
N ASN A 45 37.35 25.80 2.50
CA ASN A 45 37.07 27.21 2.12
C ASN A 45 38.20 28.18 2.57
N GLY A 46 39.48 27.73 2.54
CA GLY A 46 40.64 28.53 2.95
C GLY A 46 40.94 28.47 4.46
N LEU A 47 40.13 27.85 5.26
CA LEU A 47 40.38 27.64 6.68
C LEU A 47 41.01 26.28 6.90
N THR A 48 42.21 26.27 7.52
CA THR A 48 42.91 25.02 7.86
C THR A 48 42.49 24.51 9.23
N VAL A 49 42.08 23.27 9.30
CA VAL A 49 41.62 22.58 10.51
C VAL A 49 42.42 21.30 10.68
N THR A 50 42.86 21.01 11.92
CA THR A 50 43.60 19.80 12.26
C THR A 50 42.78 18.88 13.15
N ARG A 51 42.76 17.59 12.83
CA ARG A 51 42.07 16.54 13.60
C ARG A 51 43.00 15.35 13.86
N SER A 52 42.80 14.71 15.00
CA SER A 52 43.56 13.51 15.40
C SER A 52 43.05 12.24 14.70
N SER A 53 41.91 12.29 14.01
CA SER A 53 41.32 11.18 13.26
C SER A 53 41.21 11.53 11.78
N ASN A 54 41.27 10.51 10.92
CA ASN A 54 40.93 10.63 9.49
C ASN A 54 39.44 10.63 9.26
N GLU A 55 38.60 10.22 10.23
CA GLU A 55 37.14 10.44 10.23
C GLU A 55 36.83 11.78 10.87
N VAL A 56 36.17 12.65 10.12
CA VAL A 56 35.85 14.03 10.53
C VAL A 56 34.38 14.28 10.30
N ASP A 57 33.62 14.48 11.36
CA ASP A 57 32.18 14.64 11.36
C ASP A 57 31.70 16.00 11.94
N ASP A 58 32.65 16.81 12.36
CA ASP A 58 32.39 18.09 13.07
C ASP A 58 32.69 19.34 12.24
N LEU A 59 33.18 19.20 10.99
CA LEU A 59 33.49 20.35 10.14
C LEU A 59 32.26 20.97 9.45
N VAL A 60 31.36 20.09 9.01
CA VAL A 60 30.11 20.51 8.36
C VAL A 60 28.96 19.74 9.00
N PRO A 61 27.97 20.40 9.58
CA PRO A 61 26.85 19.69 10.21
C PRO A 61 26.17 18.70 9.24
N GLY A 62 26.04 17.45 9.69
CA GLY A 62 25.42 16.37 8.91
C GLY A 62 26.32 15.72 7.84
N LEU A 63 27.60 16.08 7.78
CA LEU A 63 28.54 15.48 6.83
C LEU A 63 29.67 14.76 7.58
N LYS A 64 29.90 13.49 7.28
CA LYS A 64 31.03 12.71 7.72
C LYS A 64 32.04 12.58 6.56
N LEU A 65 33.31 12.98 6.80
CA LEU A 65 34.40 12.92 5.83
C LEU A 65 35.38 11.83 6.27
N ASP A 66 35.67 10.90 5.39
CA ASP A 66 36.74 9.91 5.54
C ASP A 66 37.91 10.33 4.65
N LEU A 67 39.06 10.68 5.29
CA LEU A 67 40.26 11.13 4.62
C LEU A 67 41.12 9.94 4.21
N MET A 68 41.04 9.58 2.93
CA MET A 68 41.73 8.39 2.40
C MET A 68 43.17 8.67 1.96
N ALA A 69 43.46 9.87 1.51
CA ALA A 69 44.78 10.25 1.00
C ALA A 69 44.97 11.77 0.97
N VAL A 70 46.23 12.19 0.88
CA VAL A 70 46.58 13.60 0.67
C VAL A 70 46.24 14.00 -0.78
N THR A 71 45.55 15.12 -0.94
CA THR A 71 45.22 15.66 -2.28
C THR A 71 46.26 16.65 -2.75
N SER A 72 46.64 16.62 -4.03
CA SER A 72 47.55 17.57 -4.66
C SER A 72 46.88 18.85 -5.14
N SER A 73 45.56 18.86 -5.22
CA SER A 73 44.73 20.00 -5.65
C SER A 73 43.46 20.03 -4.83
N ALA A 74 42.80 21.20 -4.82
CA ALA A 74 41.53 21.32 -4.16
C ALA A 74 40.47 20.42 -4.81
N VAL A 75 39.72 19.69 -3.98
CA VAL A 75 38.58 18.86 -4.37
C VAL A 75 37.31 19.62 -4.09
N VAL A 76 36.46 19.74 -5.10
CA VAL A 76 35.13 20.35 -4.93
C VAL A 76 34.16 19.27 -4.47
N LEU A 77 33.64 19.44 -3.27
CA LEU A 77 32.56 18.60 -2.74
C LEU A 77 31.23 19.23 -3.04
N SER A 78 30.42 18.56 -3.84
CA SER A 78 29.05 18.98 -4.12
C SER A 78 28.07 18.13 -3.29
N VAL A 79 27.34 18.76 -2.38
CA VAL A 79 26.28 18.11 -1.60
C VAL A 79 24.96 18.38 -2.29
N SER A 80 24.29 17.36 -2.74
CA SER A 80 22.93 17.47 -3.31
C SER A 80 21.95 16.65 -2.50
N ARG A 81 20.72 17.16 -2.40
CA ARG A 81 19.63 16.44 -1.74
C ARG A 81 19.30 15.17 -2.51
N ASN A 82 19.20 14.03 -1.83
CA ASN A 82 18.74 12.79 -2.44
C ASN A 82 17.20 12.80 -2.53
N THR A 83 16.68 13.05 -3.71
CA THR A 83 15.23 13.09 -3.99
C THR A 83 14.67 11.75 -4.46
N SER A 84 15.49 10.71 -4.59
CA SER A 84 15.07 9.42 -5.16
C SER A 84 13.98 8.73 -4.33
N THR A 85 14.10 8.74 -3.01
CA THR A 85 13.12 8.15 -2.10
C THR A 85 11.77 8.85 -2.22
N ALA A 86 11.76 10.19 -2.22
CA ALA A 86 10.53 10.96 -2.36
C ALA A 86 9.88 10.75 -3.75
N LYS A 87 10.69 10.71 -4.82
CA LYS A 87 10.20 10.38 -6.17
C LYS A 87 9.58 8.99 -6.23
N SER A 88 10.20 8.01 -5.60
CA SER A 88 9.67 6.64 -5.52
C SER A 88 8.37 6.60 -4.73
N ALA A 89 8.26 7.31 -3.61
CA ALA A 89 7.04 7.40 -2.82
C ALA A 89 5.88 8.00 -3.62
N ILE A 90 6.11 9.07 -4.37
CA ILE A 90 5.10 9.70 -5.25
C ILE A 90 4.70 8.74 -6.37
N THR A 91 5.65 8.04 -6.99
CA THR A 91 5.36 7.06 -8.04
C THR A 91 4.49 5.93 -7.50
N ASN A 92 4.79 5.44 -6.30
CA ASN A 92 4.00 4.41 -5.63
C ASN A 92 2.60 4.91 -5.26
N LEU A 93 2.45 6.16 -4.83
CA LEU A 93 1.15 6.76 -4.56
C LEU A 93 0.28 6.80 -5.82
N VAL A 94 0.85 7.24 -6.94
CA VAL A 94 0.14 7.27 -8.24
C VAL A 94 -0.23 5.86 -8.70
N ALA A 95 0.66 4.88 -8.54
CA ALA A 95 0.38 3.49 -8.89
C ALA A 95 -0.74 2.91 -8.00
N ALA A 96 -0.70 3.18 -6.70
CA ALA A 96 -1.72 2.74 -5.75
C ALA A 96 -3.11 3.35 -6.07
N TYR A 97 -3.15 4.65 -6.38
CA TYR A 97 -4.40 5.27 -6.83
C TYR A 97 -4.93 4.64 -8.13
N ASN A 98 -4.08 4.42 -9.12
CA ASN A 98 -4.49 3.84 -10.38
C ASN A 98 -5.02 2.40 -10.22
N ALA A 99 -4.45 1.61 -9.31
CA ALA A 99 -4.95 0.29 -8.94
C ALA A 99 -6.30 0.39 -8.20
N PHE A 100 -6.42 1.32 -7.27
CA PHE A 100 -7.67 1.61 -6.57
C PHE A 100 -8.78 2.02 -7.55
N ASP A 101 -8.53 2.98 -8.45
CA ASP A 101 -9.51 3.43 -9.45
C ASP A 101 -9.96 2.29 -10.38
N ALA A 102 -9.03 1.43 -10.81
CA ALA A 102 -9.34 0.25 -11.59
C ALA A 102 -10.27 -0.72 -10.83
N THR A 103 -9.92 -1.04 -9.59
CA THR A 103 -10.77 -1.91 -8.74
C THR A 103 -12.17 -1.32 -8.54
N MET A 104 -12.25 0.00 -8.27
CA MET A 104 -13.56 0.67 -8.10
C MET A 104 -14.39 0.66 -9.39
N LYS A 105 -13.75 0.81 -10.55
CA LYS A 105 -14.42 0.69 -11.85
C LYS A 105 -14.95 -0.72 -12.09
N ASP A 106 -14.15 -1.74 -11.81
CA ASP A 106 -14.54 -3.14 -11.99
C ASP A 106 -15.72 -3.50 -11.07
N LEU A 107 -15.70 -3.06 -9.81
CA LEU A 107 -16.77 -3.30 -8.85
C LEU A 107 -18.08 -2.56 -9.19
N THR A 108 -18.00 -1.46 -9.92
CA THR A 108 -19.16 -0.62 -10.28
C THR A 108 -19.52 -0.68 -11.76
N ALA A 109 -18.86 -1.52 -12.56
CA ALA A 109 -19.10 -1.64 -14.00
C ALA A 109 -20.55 -1.97 -14.31
N ALA A 110 -21.04 -1.41 -15.41
CA ALA A 110 -22.39 -1.72 -15.89
C ALA A 110 -22.54 -3.18 -16.30
N GLN A 111 -21.42 -3.76 -16.79
CA GLN A 111 -21.34 -5.13 -17.27
C GLN A 111 -19.90 -5.61 -17.05
N THR A 112 -19.75 -6.80 -16.48
CA THR A 112 -18.47 -7.49 -16.31
C THR A 112 -18.09 -8.22 -17.61
N SER A 113 -16.89 -8.79 -17.65
CA SER A 113 -16.43 -9.63 -18.77
C SER A 113 -17.31 -10.86 -18.99
N THR A 114 -18.05 -11.31 -17.96
CA THR A 114 -19.00 -12.43 -18.04
C THR A 114 -20.40 -12.00 -18.49
N GLY A 115 -20.63 -10.72 -18.76
CA GLY A 115 -21.90 -10.19 -19.20
C GLY A 115 -22.88 -9.83 -18.07
N GLU A 116 -22.52 -10.09 -16.80
CA GLU A 116 -23.31 -9.75 -15.62
C GLU A 116 -22.97 -8.35 -15.12
N ALA A 117 -23.91 -7.73 -14.41
CA ALA A 117 -23.63 -6.45 -13.75
C ALA A 117 -22.66 -6.65 -12.58
N ALA A 118 -21.73 -5.71 -12.39
CA ALA A 118 -20.84 -5.75 -11.25
C ALA A 118 -21.61 -5.68 -9.92
N PRO A 119 -21.11 -6.34 -8.85
CA PRO A 119 -21.86 -6.47 -7.58
C PRO A 119 -22.22 -5.14 -6.92
N LEU A 120 -21.45 -4.08 -7.14
CA LEU A 120 -21.65 -2.75 -6.55
C LEU A 120 -22.05 -1.68 -7.58
N LYS A 121 -22.56 -2.07 -8.75
CA LYS A 121 -22.96 -1.17 -9.85
C LYS A 121 -23.80 0.02 -9.40
N SER A 122 -24.71 -0.20 -8.48
CA SER A 122 -25.64 0.83 -8.01
C SER A 122 -25.27 1.41 -6.63
N ASP A 123 -24.12 1.01 -6.07
CA ASP A 123 -23.72 1.48 -4.75
C ASP A 123 -23.16 2.90 -4.83
N SER A 124 -23.91 3.85 -4.24
CA SER A 124 -23.53 5.26 -4.16
C SER A 124 -22.36 5.51 -3.21
N ALA A 125 -22.17 4.65 -2.18
CA ALA A 125 -21.10 4.81 -1.22
C ALA A 125 -19.73 4.56 -1.88
N VAL A 126 -19.63 3.51 -2.70
CA VAL A 126 -18.41 3.20 -3.45
C VAL A 126 -18.03 4.35 -4.39
N ARG A 127 -19.00 4.92 -5.08
CA ARG A 127 -18.78 6.10 -5.93
C ARG A 127 -18.32 7.31 -5.12
N ALA A 128 -18.97 7.59 -3.99
CA ALA A 128 -18.60 8.71 -3.12
C ALA A 128 -17.16 8.57 -2.59
N ILE A 129 -16.75 7.37 -2.17
CA ILE A 129 -15.37 7.10 -1.72
C ILE A 129 -14.37 7.37 -2.85
N ARG A 130 -14.64 6.83 -4.05
CA ARG A 130 -13.80 7.03 -5.23
C ARG A 130 -13.65 8.51 -5.58
N ASP A 131 -14.76 9.24 -5.64
CA ASP A 131 -14.78 10.66 -5.98
C ASP A 131 -14.08 11.50 -4.92
N THR A 132 -14.21 11.15 -3.64
CA THR A 132 -13.50 11.83 -2.55
C THR A 132 -11.99 11.63 -2.64
N VAL A 133 -11.51 10.41 -2.82
CA VAL A 133 -10.06 10.13 -2.97
C VAL A 133 -9.51 10.86 -4.20
N LYS A 134 -10.24 10.85 -5.31
CA LYS A 134 -9.87 11.60 -6.50
C LYS A 134 -9.78 13.10 -6.22
N ALA A 135 -10.76 13.68 -5.52
CA ALA A 135 -10.80 15.10 -5.20
C ALA A 135 -9.57 15.54 -4.38
N PHE A 136 -9.16 14.77 -3.37
CA PHE A 136 -7.95 15.07 -2.59
C PHE A 136 -6.67 15.10 -3.43
N LEU A 137 -6.58 14.28 -4.46
CA LEU A 137 -5.41 14.21 -5.33
C LEU A 137 -5.44 15.22 -6.48
N THR A 138 -6.58 15.82 -6.76
CA THR A 138 -6.73 16.79 -7.88
C THR A 138 -6.90 18.23 -7.42
N SER A 139 -7.30 18.46 -6.18
CA SER A 139 -7.41 19.79 -5.60
C SER A 139 -6.10 20.29 -5.01
N ASP A 140 -6.06 21.55 -4.67
CA ASP A 140 -4.95 22.12 -3.91
C ASP A 140 -4.87 21.46 -2.54
N SER A 141 -3.64 21.30 -2.06
CA SER A 141 -3.37 20.77 -0.72
C SER A 141 -3.91 21.72 0.34
N SER A 142 -4.27 21.18 1.51
CA SER A 142 -4.58 21.98 2.69
C SER A 142 -3.35 22.77 3.21
N THR A 143 -2.15 22.40 2.76
CA THR A 143 -0.88 23.09 3.06
C THR A 143 -0.13 23.44 1.77
N PRO A 144 -0.67 24.34 0.94
CA PRO A 144 -0.05 24.65 -0.36
C PRO A 144 1.27 25.41 -0.19
N GLY A 145 2.20 25.14 -1.11
CA GLY A 145 3.38 25.99 -1.33
C GLY A 145 3.04 27.21 -2.20
N THR A 146 4.03 28.05 -2.45
CA THR A 146 3.89 29.20 -3.34
C THR A 146 3.95 28.81 -4.82
N ASN A 147 4.81 27.83 -5.15
CA ASN A 147 5.01 27.34 -6.51
C ASN A 147 4.35 25.99 -6.73
N ILE A 148 4.17 25.21 -5.67
CA ILE A 148 3.57 23.87 -5.68
C ILE A 148 2.38 23.87 -4.73
N ALA A 149 1.18 24.01 -5.26
CA ALA A 149 -0.08 23.97 -4.50
C ALA A 149 -0.81 22.64 -4.66
N SER A 150 -0.60 21.94 -5.77
CA SER A 150 -1.29 20.71 -6.14
C SER A 150 -0.35 19.69 -6.76
N MET A 151 -0.81 18.46 -6.92
CA MET A 151 -0.05 17.42 -7.64
C MET A 151 0.16 17.75 -9.11
N SER A 152 -0.73 18.55 -9.70
CA SER A 152 -0.59 18.97 -11.13
C SER A 152 0.63 19.85 -11.36
N ASP A 153 1.00 20.68 -10.39
CA ASP A 153 2.18 21.56 -10.48
C ASP A 153 3.49 20.78 -10.51
N MET A 154 3.48 19.56 -9.98
CA MET A 154 4.59 18.61 -10.07
C MET A 154 4.57 17.78 -11.35
N GLY A 155 3.62 18.00 -12.26
CA GLY A 155 3.46 17.23 -13.50
C GLY A 155 2.72 15.90 -13.31
N ILE A 156 1.89 15.77 -12.28
CA ILE A 156 1.02 14.61 -12.06
C ILE A 156 -0.40 15.00 -12.47
N THR A 157 -0.83 14.53 -13.62
CA THR A 157 -2.10 14.94 -14.22
C THR A 157 -3.06 13.78 -14.37
N ILE A 158 -4.36 14.06 -14.25
CA ILE A 158 -5.40 13.05 -14.49
C ILE A 158 -5.71 12.94 -15.97
N GLN A 159 -5.84 11.73 -16.47
CA GLN A 159 -6.19 11.43 -17.86
C GLN A 159 -7.72 11.26 -18.01
N GLN A 160 -8.21 11.22 -19.24
CA GLN A 160 -9.64 11.04 -19.53
C GLN A 160 -10.20 9.72 -18.98
N ASP A 161 -9.38 8.69 -18.89
CA ASP A 161 -9.74 7.40 -18.29
C ASP A 161 -9.78 7.43 -16.75
N GLY A 162 -9.44 8.56 -16.13
CA GLY A 162 -9.43 8.75 -14.68
C GLY A 162 -8.14 8.32 -13.99
N LYS A 163 -7.14 7.82 -14.71
CA LYS A 163 -5.84 7.48 -14.16
C LYS A 163 -4.92 8.69 -14.06
N PHE A 164 -4.05 8.68 -13.05
CA PHE A 164 -2.97 9.65 -12.98
C PHE A 164 -1.77 9.22 -13.83
N LYS A 165 -1.17 10.21 -14.47
CA LYS A 165 0.06 10.09 -15.25
C LYS A 165 1.12 11.04 -14.71
N ILE A 166 2.36 10.54 -14.61
CA ILE A 166 3.52 11.34 -14.16
C ILE A 166 4.30 11.81 -15.39
N ASN A 167 4.55 13.10 -15.45
CA ASN A 167 5.58 13.68 -16.32
C ASN A 167 6.91 13.68 -15.56
N SER A 168 7.80 12.76 -15.90
CA SER A 168 9.07 12.57 -15.20
C SER A 168 10.00 13.80 -15.26
N THR A 169 9.95 14.58 -16.34
CA THR A 169 10.76 15.79 -16.49
C THR A 169 10.26 16.89 -15.56
N THR A 170 8.96 17.17 -15.56
CA THR A 170 8.34 18.17 -14.67
C THR A 170 8.53 17.79 -13.21
N LEU A 171 8.28 16.50 -12.86
CA LEU A 171 8.52 16.01 -11.50
C LEU A 171 9.99 16.16 -11.10
N GLY A 172 10.93 15.86 -11.98
CA GLY A 172 12.36 16.01 -11.71
C GLY A 172 12.75 17.47 -11.43
N THR A 173 12.23 18.40 -12.21
CA THR A 173 12.44 19.85 -12.01
C THR A 173 11.83 20.31 -10.69
N ALA A 174 10.58 19.94 -10.43
CA ALA A 174 9.90 20.28 -9.17
C ALA A 174 10.67 19.76 -7.94
N MET A 175 11.14 18.51 -7.99
CA MET A 175 11.95 17.89 -6.92
C MET A 175 13.29 18.59 -6.70
N THR A 176 13.87 19.17 -7.72
CA THR A 176 15.16 19.88 -7.58
C THR A 176 14.95 21.31 -7.09
N SER A 177 13.92 22.00 -7.57
CA SER A 177 13.73 23.42 -7.32
C SER A 177 12.83 23.73 -6.10
N TYR A 178 11.86 22.85 -5.80
CA TYR A 178 10.79 23.11 -4.84
C TYR A 178 10.58 21.97 -3.85
N TYR A 179 11.64 21.25 -3.48
CA TYR A 179 11.53 20.05 -2.63
C TYR A 179 10.82 20.30 -1.29
N ASP A 180 11.10 21.44 -0.64
CA ASP A 180 10.51 21.76 0.66
C ASP A 180 9.01 22.08 0.52
N GLU A 181 8.59 22.70 -0.60
CA GLU A 181 7.17 22.90 -0.89
C GLU A 181 6.46 21.58 -1.18
N ILE A 182 7.12 20.63 -1.87
CA ILE A 182 6.59 19.28 -2.09
C ILE A 182 6.42 18.54 -0.78
N THR A 183 7.39 18.62 0.12
CA THR A 183 7.29 18.02 1.45
C THR A 183 6.10 18.60 2.21
N LYS A 184 5.96 19.93 2.22
CA LYS A 184 4.86 20.61 2.84
C LYS A 184 3.51 20.25 2.22
N LEU A 185 3.44 20.12 0.89
CA LEU A 185 2.22 19.75 0.18
C LEU A 185 1.69 18.37 0.62
N PHE A 186 2.58 17.39 0.85
CA PHE A 186 2.17 16.04 1.23
C PHE A 186 1.94 15.85 2.72
N SER A 187 2.83 16.35 3.57
CA SER A 187 2.80 16.05 5.00
C SER A 187 2.44 17.25 5.87
N GLY A 188 2.45 18.47 5.33
CA GLY A 188 2.31 19.66 6.16
C GLY A 188 3.41 19.71 7.22
N ASP A 189 3.17 20.48 8.26
CA ASP A 189 3.98 20.47 9.50
C ASP A 189 3.24 19.61 10.52
N THR A 190 3.48 18.30 10.48
CA THR A 190 2.70 17.32 11.26
C THR A 190 3.47 16.70 12.42
N ASP A 191 4.75 17.06 12.60
CA ASP A 191 5.67 16.38 13.52
C ASP A 191 5.19 16.36 14.97
N ASP A 192 4.46 17.38 15.42
CA ASP A 192 3.96 17.50 16.80
C ASP A 192 2.42 17.48 16.90
N GLN A 193 1.71 17.10 15.82
CA GLN A 193 0.25 17.15 15.82
C GLN A 193 -0.40 15.88 16.36
N SER A 194 -1.32 16.06 17.32
CA SER A 194 -2.20 14.97 17.78
C SER A 194 -3.02 14.41 16.63
N SER A 195 -3.29 13.09 16.65
CA SER A 195 -4.18 12.41 15.71
C SER A 195 -5.60 13.01 15.67
N TYR A 196 -6.00 13.71 16.72
CA TYR A 196 -7.30 14.40 16.85
C TYR A 196 -7.23 15.88 16.44
N SER A 197 -6.08 16.38 15.99
CA SER A 197 -5.95 17.77 15.54
C SER A 197 -6.71 17.97 14.23
N GLU A 198 -7.48 19.04 14.13
CA GLU A 198 -8.12 19.50 12.88
C GLU A 198 -7.17 20.33 12.00
N ALA A 199 -5.91 20.45 12.39
CA ALA A 199 -4.93 21.20 11.61
C ALA A 199 -4.67 20.54 10.26
N SER A 200 -4.39 21.38 9.25
CA SER A 200 -4.07 20.94 7.89
C SER A 200 -2.84 20.05 7.87
N ARG A 201 -2.96 18.87 7.23
CA ARG A 201 -1.94 17.82 7.25
C ARG A 201 -1.31 17.54 5.89
N GLY A 202 -1.67 18.34 4.89
CA GLY A 202 -1.29 18.10 3.52
C GLY A 202 -2.06 16.93 2.90
N VAL A 203 -1.82 16.69 1.61
CA VAL A 203 -2.58 15.70 0.82
C VAL A 203 -2.58 14.32 1.47
N ALA A 204 -1.43 13.84 1.92
CA ALA A 204 -1.34 12.49 2.49
C ALA A 204 -2.06 12.37 3.84
N GLY A 205 -1.89 13.36 4.73
CA GLY A 205 -2.54 13.34 6.03
C GLY A 205 -4.05 13.50 5.93
N ASP A 206 -4.52 14.37 5.04
CA ASP A 206 -5.95 14.60 4.81
C ASP A 206 -6.65 13.35 4.24
N ILE A 207 -5.99 12.64 3.31
CA ILE A 207 -6.49 11.37 2.77
C ILE A 207 -6.57 10.30 3.86
N VAL A 208 -5.52 10.14 4.67
CA VAL A 208 -5.49 9.16 5.77
C VAL A 208 -6.63 9.43 6.75
N THR A 209 -6.78 10.68 7.20
CA THR A 209 -7.87 11.07 8.11
C THR A 209 -9.25 10.77 7.53
N LYS A 210 -9.43 10.98 6.22
CA LYS A 210 -10.70 10.69 5.55
C LYS A 210 -10.96 9.20 5.40
N ILE A 211 -9.94 8.42 5.08
CA ILE A 211 -10.04 6.96 5.01
C ILE A 211 -10.39 6.40 6.40
N ASP A 212 -9.74 6.87 7.45
CA ASP A 212 -10.03 6.48 8.83
C ASP A 212 -11.49 6.78 9.19
N THR A 213 -12.02 7.94 8.77
CA THR A 213 -13.44 8.28 8.95
C THR A 213 -14.36 7.27 8.23
N TYR A 214 -14.01 6.80 7.04
CA TYR A 214 -14.82 5.81 6.32
C TYR A 214 -14.75 4.41 6.95
N LEU A 215 -13.62 4.07 7.59
CA LEU A 215 -13.37 2.77 8.24
C LEU A 215 -13.79 2.75 9.71
N SER A 216 -14.13 3.91 10.32
CA SER A 216 -14.56 3.98 11.72
C SER A 216 -15.79 3.11 11.98
N TRP A 217 -16.11 2.85 13.25
CA TRP A 217 -17.24 2.02 13.66
C TRP A 217 -18.61 2.54 13.16
N ASP A 218 -18.74 3.85 12.98
CA ASP A 218 -19.89 4.55 12.42
C ASP A 218 -19.63 5.06 10.98
N GLY A 219 -18.53 4.62 10.38
CA GLY A 219 -18.10 5.00 9.04
C GLY A 219 -18.95 4.42 7.94
N LEU A 220 -18.86 5.05 6.78
CA LEU A 220 -19.67 4.70 5.60
C LEU A 220 -19.52 3.23 5.18
N ILE A 221 -18.31 2.67 5.26
CA ILE A 221 -18.04 1.28 4.88
C ILE A 221 -18.65 0.34 5.89
N THR A 222 -18.44 0.58 7.19
CA THR A 222 -18.95 -0.26 8.27
C THR A 222 -20.48 -0.30 8.30
N LEU A 223 -21.15 0.84 8.13
CA LEU A 223 -22.60 0.92 8.03
C LEU A 223 -23.13 0.18 6.80
N ARG A 224 -22.40 0.25 5.68
CA ARG A 224 -22.80 -0.45 4.46
C ARG A 224 -22.67 -1.94 4.58
N GLU A 225 -21.57 -2.42 5.18
CA GLU A 225 -21.37 -3.83 5.49
C GLU A 225 -22.49 -4.39 6.39
N ALA A 226 -22.86 -3.66 7.45
CA ALA A 226 -23.96 -4.03 8.34
C ALA A 226 -25.29 -4.12 7.59
N SER A 227 -25.55 -3.18 6.68
CA SER A 227 -26.77 -3.17 5.82
C SER A 227 -26.80 -4.40 4.90
N TYR A 228 -25.70 -4.75 4.25
CA TYR A 228 -25.62 -5.94 3.40
C TYR A 228 -25.81 -7.22 4.19
N LYS A 229 -25.21 -7.34 5.39
CA LYS A 229 -25.37 -8.48 6.29
C LYS A 229 -26.84 -8.66 6.71
N THR A 230 -27.53 -7.56 7.02
CA THR A 230 -28.97 -7.57 7.34
C THR A 230 -29.79 -8.05 6.15
N SER A 231 -29.50 -7.54 4.94
CA SER A 231 -30.17 -7.95 3.71
C SER A 231 -29.95 -9.43 3.40
N GLN A 232 -28.72 -9.92 3.55
CA GLN A 232 -28.38 -11.33 3.37
C GLN A 232 -29.17 -12.23 4.34
N THR A 233 -29.25 -11.84 5.62
CA THR A 233 -30.05 -12.57 6.62
C THR A 233 -31.53 -12.62 6.24
N SER A 234 -32.07 -11.52 5.73
CA SER A 234 -33.48 -11.44 5.26
C SER A 234 -33.73 -12.35 4.06
N ILE A 235 -32.80 -12.38 3.10
CA ILE A 235 -32.90 -13.27 1.92
C ILE A 235 -32.83 -14.73 2.36
N THR A 236 -31.91 -15.11 3.25
CA THR A 236 -31.81 -16.48 3.76
C THR A 236 -33.11 -16.93 4.44
N LYS A 237 -33.70 -16.08 5.29
CA LYS A 237 -35.01 -16.37 5.91
C LYS A 237 -36.14 -16.51 4.86
N SER A 238 -36.10 -15.71 3.81
CA SER A 238 -37.10 -15.80 2.73
C SER A 238 -36.96 -17.10 1.93
N GLN A 239 -35.71 -17.57 1.72
CA GLN A 239 -35.44 -18.88 1.11
C GLN A 239 -35.95 -20.03 1.99
N GLU A 240 -35.66 -20.02 3.29
CA GLU A 240 -36.16 -21.05 4.24
C GLU A 240 -37.70 -21.12 4.20
N VAL A 241 -38.39 -19.97 4.16
CA VAL A 241 -39.86 -19.93 4.05
C VAL A 241 -40.35 -20.49 2.71
N LEU A 242 -39.63 -20.21 1.62
CA LEU A 242 -39.94 -20.75 0.30
C LEU A 242 -39.75 -22.26 0.26
N ASP A 243 -38.64 -22.77 0.77
CA ASP A 243 -38.35 -24.21 0.85
C ASP A 243 -39.42 -24.94 1.66
N ALA A 244 -39.79 -24.42 2.83
CA ALA A 244 -40.88 -24.99 3.62
C ALA A 244 -42.25 -24.97 2.90
N LYS A 245 -42.50 -24.01 2.02
CA LYS A 245 -43.71 -23.99 1.17
C LYS A 245 -43.61 -25.04 0.05
N MET A 246 -42.43 -25.20 -0.56
CA MET A 246 -42.21 -26.20 -1.59
C MET A 246 -42.37 -27.62 -1.06
N ASP A 247 -41.86 -27.94 0.14
CA ASP A 247 -42.02 -29.21 0.83
C ASP A 247 -43.50 -29.55 1.06
N LYS A 248 -44.30 -28.53 1.49
CA LYS A 248 -45.75 -28.70 1.67
C LYS A 248 -46.46 -28.97 0.35
N VAL A 249 -46.06 -28.29 -0.73
CA VAL A 249 -46.62 -28.50 -2.06
C VAL A 249 -46.27 -29.89 -2.58
N GLU A 250 -45.01 -30.31 -2.46
CA GLU A 250 -44.55 -31.63 -2.84
C GLU A 250 -45.30 -32.72 -2.05
N GLY A 251 -45.38 -32.60 -0.73
CA GLY A 251 -46.10 -33.54 0.11
C GLY A 251 -47.61 -33.65 -0.27
N ARG A 252 -48.24 -32.54 -0.66
CA ARG A 252 -49.63 -32.55 -1.16
C ARG A 252 -49.74 -33.31 -2.48
N TYR A 253 -48.87 -33.02 -3.44
CA TYR A 253 -48.89 -33.72 -4.74
C TYR A 253 -48.55 -35.20 -4.58
N THR A 254 -47.61 -35.56 -3.75
CA THR A 254 -47.27 -36.97 -3.44
C THR A 254 -48.47 -37.73 -2.88
N LYS A 255 -49.22 -37.11 -1.92
CA LYS A 255 -50.47 -37.69 -1.43
C LYS A 255 -51.54 -37.84 -2.49
N GLN A 256 -51.72 -36.82 -3.32
CA GLN A 256 -52.68 -36.88 -4.43
C GLN A 256 -52.33 -37.98 -5.43
N PHE A 257 -51.06 -38.11 -5.77
CA PHE A 257 -50.59 -39.14 -6.69
C PHE A 257 -50.74 -40.55 -6.09
N SER A 258 -50.41 -40.73 -4.80
CA SER A 258 -50.61 -41.98 -4.09
C SER A 258 -52.12 -42.38 -4.04
N ASN A 259 -52.99 -41.43 -3.75
CA ASN A 259 -54.46 -41.70 -3.77
C ASN A 259 -54.97 -42.04 -5.16
N MET A 260 -54.48 -41.37 -6.20
CA MET A 260 -54.86 -41.70 -7.58
C MET A 260 -54.35 -43.08 -7.97
N SER A 261 -53.14 -43.44 -7.56
CA SER A 261 -52.59 -44.79 -7.81
C SER A 261 -53.43 -45.88 -7.12
N LYS A 262 -53.88 -45.65 -5.85
CA LYS A 262 -54.82 -46.58 -5.18
C LYS A 262 -56.13 -46.75 -5.92
N ILE A 263 -56.73 -45.62 -6.35
CA ILE A 263 -57.98 -45.67 -7.14
C ILE A 263 -57.81 -46.43 -8.44
N MET A 264 -56.66 -46.23 -9.12
CA MET A 264 -56.34 -46.98 -10.34
C MET A 264 -56.20 -48.49 -10.07
N ASP A 265 -55.56 -48.88 -8.96
CA ASP A 265 -55.40 -50.29 -8.58
C ASP A 265 -56.77 -50.93 -8.19
N GLU A 266 -57.62 -50.19 -7.48
CA GLU A 266 -58.99 -50.60 -7.17
C GLU A 266 -59.81 -50.74 -8.46
N MET A 267 -59.71 -49.80 -9.43
CA MET A 267 -60.38 -49.88 -10.73
C MET A 267 -59.91 -51.13 -11.54
N LYS A 268 -58.58 -51.40 -11.56
CA LYS A 268 -58.03 -52.61 -12.22
C LYS A 268 -58.52 -53.90 -11.56
N SER A 269 -58.58 -53.91 -10.21
CA SER A 269 -59.12 -55.04 -9.49
C SER A 269 -60.61 -55.29 -9.78
N MET A 270 -61.40 -54.20 -9.86
CA MET A 270 -62.84 -54.26 -10.23
C MET A 270 -62.99 -54.71 -11.70
N GLN A 271 -62.16 -54.21 -12.60
CA GLN A 271 -62.16 -54.69 -13.99
C GLN A 271 -61.87 -56.20 -14.08
N SER A 272 -60.86 -56.69 -13.40
CA SER A 272 -60.52 -58.11 -13.35
C SER A 272 -61.66 -58.93 -12.75
N TYR A 273 -62.32 -58.44 -11.69
CA TYR A 273 -63.51 -59.07 -11.12
C TYR A 273 -64.67 -59.13 -12.10
N LEU A 274 -64.95 -58.05 -12.82
CA LEU A 274 -66.03 -58.02 -13.82
C LEU A 274 -65.73 -58.94 -15.03
N GLU A 275 -64.48 -59.00 -15.49
CA GLU A 275 -64.02 -59.95 -16.53
C GLU A 275 -64.21 -61.39 -16.08
N GLN A 276 -63.90 -61.71 -14.81
CA GLN A 276 -64.12 -63.04 -14.25
C GLN A 276 -65.61 -63.36 -14.10
N GLN A 277 -66.48 -62.42 -13.69
CA GLN A 277 -67.91 -62.58 -13.65
C GLN A 277 -68.50 -62.76 -15.04
N LEU A 278 -68.08 -62.01 -16.03
CA LEU A 278 -68.51 -62.12 -17.42
C LEU A 278 -68.13 -63.47 -18.06
N SER A 279 -66.90 -64.00 -17.73
CA SER A 279 -66.46 -65.29 -18.18
C SER A 279 -67.24 -66.48 -17.59
N ASN A 280 -67.86 -66.28 -16.43
CA ASN A 280 -68.65 -67.27 -15.73
C ASN A 280 -70.17 -67.22 -16.10
N LEU A 281 -70.59 -66.28 -16.94
CA LEU A 281 -71.99 -66.24 -17.39
C LEU A 281 -72.25 -67.38 -18.40
N PRO A 282 -73.34 -68.11 -18.25
CA PRO A 282 -73.66 -69.34 -19.11
C PRO A 282 -73.98 -68.97 -20.54
N TYR A 283 -73.87 -67.74 -20.98
CA TYR A 283 -74.17 -67.26 -22.35
C TYR A 283 -72.91 -67.01 -23.20
N ASN A 284 -71.73 -67.24 -22.65
CA ASN A 284 -70.49 -66.99 -23.39
C ASN A 284 -69.87 -68.20 -24.11
N ASN A 285 -70.64 -69.29 -24.23
CA ASN A 285 -70.25 -70.40 -25.06
C ASN A 285 -71.17 -70.50 -26.30
N LYS A 286 -71.02 -69.57 -27.25
CA LYS A 286 -71.40 -69.80 -28.63
C LYS A 286 -70.25 -69.41 -29.55
N ASP A 287 -69.58 -70.43 -30.00
CA ASP A 287 -68.77 -70.58 -31.23
C ASP A 287 -67.85 -69.47 -31.65
#